data_443b52e070e150f24adafcfd60e97e50
#
_entry.id   443b52e070e150f24adafcfd60e97e50
#
_cell.length_a   1.000
_cell.length_b   1.000
_cell.length_c   1.000
_cell.angle_alpha   90.00
_cell.angle_beta   90.00
_cell.angle_gamma   90.00
#
_symmetry.space_group_name_H-M   'P 1'
#
loop_
_entity.id
_entity.type
_entity.pdbx_description
1 polymer ?
#
loop_
_entity_poly.entity_id
_entity_poly.type
_entity_poly.pdbx_seq_one_letter_code
_entity_poly.pdbx_strand_id
1 'polypeptide(L)'
;MKRNRSASSTAVKPAQLKAQGAPPQVGVGQPYSVEYYYKVQWGHQEEFLQLFLKNHYPVLEKIRGTGRILALKIETPAYHTTEDGRWDYRVTIRYKDSTVATTANPDEEAFKKELWPDQATFAQEEQRRFEILLAHWDLPVMEITPGK
;
A
#
# COMPACT_ATOMS: atom_id res chain seq x y z
N MET A 1 18.59 -61.07 39.11
CA MET A 1 18.04 -59.77 39.51
C MET A 1 17.90 -58.86 38.29
N LYS A 2 16.67 -58.73 37.73
CA LYS A 2 16.37 -57.83 36.60
C LYS A 2 15.63 -56.61 37.15
N ARG A 3 16.22 -55.43 37.01
CA ARG A 3 15.57 -54.18 37.40
C ARG A 3 14.81 -53.65 36.20
N ASN A 4 13.49 -53.67 36.30
CA ASN A 4 12.59 -52.91 35.37
C ASN A 4 12.66 -51.42 35.69
N ARG A 5 13.07 -50.61 34.74
CA ARG A 5 12.88 -49.14 34.77
C ARG A 5 11.65 -48.83 33.94
N SER A 6 10.59 -48.44 34.62
CA SER A 6 9.38 -47.90 34.05
C SER A 6 9.69 -46.45 33.62
N ALA A 7 9.62 -46.17 32.32
CA ALA A 7 9.73 -44.80 31.79
C ALA A 7 8.31 -44.19 31.76
N SER A 8 8.10 -43.21 32.61
CA SER A 8 6.86 -42.40 32.62
C SER A 8 6.91 -41.38 31.49
N SER A 9 6.15 -41.63 30.44
CA SER A 9 5.97 -40.64 29.32
C SER A 9 4.94 -39.61 29.72
N THR A 10 5.39 -38.41 30.03
CA THR A 10 4.49 -37.25 30.26
C THR A 10 4.10 -36.69 28.91
N ALA A 11 2.91 -37.04 28.43
CA ALA A 11 2.35 -36.48 27.21
C ALA A 11 2.00 -34.96 27.44
N VAL A 12 2.75 -34.11 26.81
CA VAL A 12 2.45 -32.66 26.78
C VAL A 12 1.23 -32.44 25.89
N LYS A 13 0.15 -31.98 26.51
CA LYS A 13 -1.10 -31.62 25.80
C LYS A 13 -0.84 -30.43 24.88
N PRO A 14 -1.15 -30.51 23.56
CA PRO A 14 -0.95 -29.38 22.69
C PRO A 14 -1.88 -28.21 23.12
N ALA A 15 -1.27 -27.05 23.31
CA ALA A 15 -2.03 -25.83 23.58
C ALA A 15 -2.94 -25.55 22.36
N GLN A 16 -4.24 -25.53 22.58
CA GLN A 16 -5.19 -25.08 21.56
C GLN A 16 -4.92 -23.60 21.29
N LEU A 17 -4.39 -23.29 20.09
CA LEU A 17 -4.44 -21.93 19.58
C LEU A 17 -5.93 -21.53 19.50
N LYS A 18 -6.31 -20.54 20.30
CA LYS A 18 -7.60 -19.87 20.10
C LYS A 18 -7.63 -19.34 18.68
N ALA A 19 -8.65 -19.73 17.91
CA ALA A 19 -8.86 -19.21 16.58
C ALA A 19 -8.83 -17.67 16.67
N GLN A 20 -7.93 -17.06 15.91
CA GLN A 20 -7.92 -15.61 15.75
C GLN A 20 -9.30 -15.21 15.24
N GLY A 21 -9.95 -14.27 15.91
CA GLY A 21 -11.23 -13.76 15.47
C GLY A 21 -11.17 -13.34 14.00
N ALA A 22 -12.30 -13.44 13.29
CA ALA A 22 -12.38 -13.00 11.91
C ALA A 22 -11.76 -11.60 11.77
N PRO A 23 -11.02 -11.32 10.68
CA PRO A 23 -10.40 -10.02 10.47
C PRO A 23 -11.51 -8.94 10.58
N PRO A 24 -11.20 -7.78 11.20
CA PRO A 24 -12.17 -6.72 11.35
C PRO A 24 -12.70 -6.35 9.96
N GLN A 25 -14.03 -6.41 9.81
CA GLN A 25 -14.67 -6.04 8.56
C GLN A 25 -14.70 -4.52 8.47
N VAL A 26 -14.17 -3.97 7.37
CA VAL A 26 -14.33 -2.55 7.08
C VAL A 26 -15.81 -2.31 6.81
N GLY A 27 -16.46 -1.54 7.66
CA GLY A 27 -17.87 -1.19 7.49
C GLY A 27 -18.08 -0.41 6.20
N VAL A 28 -19.16 -0.70 5.48
CA VAL A 28 -19.58 0.07 4.30
C VAL A 28 -19.73 1.54 4.71
N GLY A 29 -19.12 2.44 3.92
CA GLY A 29 -19.17 3.89 4.20
C GLY A 29 -18.16 4.39 5.24
N GLN A 30 -17.25 3.53 5.74
CA GLN A 30 -16.15 3.98 6.60
C GLN A 30 -14.91 4.31 5.76
N PRO A 31 -14.09 5.31 6.18
CA PRO A 31 -12.84 5.62 5.53
C PRO A 31 -11.94 4.40 5.38
N TYR A 32 -11.31 4.28 4.21
CA TYR A 32 -10.50 3.14 3.84
C TYR A 32 -9.12 3.60 3.38
N SER A 33 -8.06 3.05 3.98
CA SER A 33 -6.70 3.46 3.69
C SER A 33 -5.95 2.38 2.93
N VAL A 34 -5.19 2.81 1.92
CA VAL A 34 -4.27 1.95 1.17
C VAL A 34 -2.90 2.60 1.18
N GLU A 35 -1.88 1.81 1.44
CA GLU A 35 -0.47 2.20 1.33
C GLU A 35 0.10 1.63 0.04
N TYR A 36 0.59 2.49 -0.84
CA TYR A 36 1.20 2.16 -2.12
C TYR A 36 2.71 2.27 -1.97
N TYR A 37 3.42 1.15 -2.10
CA TYR A 37 4.86 1.08 -1.93
C TYR A 37 5.57 1.00 -3.27
N TYR A 38 6.67 1.71 -3.41
CA TYR A 38 7.49 1.76 -4.60
C TYR A 38 8.95 1.44 -4.26
N LYS A 39 9.49 0.39 -4.87
CA LYS A 39 10.90 0.05 -4.84
C LYS A 39 11.49 0.39 -6.20
N VAL A 40 12.41 1.35 -6.23
CA VAL A 40 12.96 1.93 -7.45
C VAL A 40 14.36 1.34 -7.72
N GLN A 41 14.76 1.24 -8.98
CA GLN A 41 16.12 0.87 -9.35
C GLN A 41 17.12 1.88 -8.76
N TRP A 42 18.26 1.36 -8.27
CA TRP A 42 19.30 2.21 -7.71
C TRP A 42 19.79 3.28 -8.72
N GLY A 43 19.87 4.51 -8.23
CA GLY A 43 20.23 5.67 -9.03
C GLY A 43 19.07 6.37 -9.75
N HIS A 44 17.85 5.81 -9.70
CA HIS A 44 16.65 6.37 -10.34
C HIS A 44 15.59 6.90 -9.37
N GLN A 45 15.90 6.95 -8.07
CA GLN A 45 14.91 7.37 -7.06
C GLN A 45 14.40 8.80 -7.31
N GLU A 46 15.32 9.72 -7.57
CA GLU A 46 14.95 11.12 -7.84
C GLU A 46 14.14 11.25 -9.15
N GLU A 47 14.55 10.55 -10.21
CA GLU A 47 13.81 10.51 -11.48
C GLU A 47 12.38 10.00 -11.27
N PHE A 48 12.22 8.91 -10.50
CA PHE A 48 10.90 8.37 -10.18
C PHE A 48 10.04 9.41 -9.46
N LEU A 49 10.59 10.05 -8.42
CA LEU A 49 9.84 11.04 -7.65
C LEU A 49 9.40 12.22 -8.51
N GLN A 50 10.28 12.73 -9.37
CA GLN A 50 9.95 13.84 -10.28
C GLN A 50 8.84 13.45 -11.25
N LEU A 51 8.90 12.28 -11.86
CA LEU A 51 7.86 11.77 -12.76
C LEU A 51 6.53 11.55 -12.01
N PHE A 52 6.59 11.00 -10.80
CA PHE A 52 5.41 10.82 -9.96
C PHE A 52 4.74 12.16 -9.62
N LEU A 53 5.52 13.13 -9.14
CA LEU A 53 5.01 14.46 -8.76
C LEU A 53 4.51 15.26 -9.97
N LYS A 54 5.11 15.05 -11.14
CA LYS A 54 4.69 15.71 -12.38
C LYS A 54 3.41 15.10 -12.94
N ASN A 55 3.33 13.77 -13.03
CA ASN A 55 2.32 13.10 -13.86
C ASN A 55 1.24 12.38 -13.05
N HIS A 56 1.57 11.80 -11.90
CA HIS A 56 0.62 11.01 -11.12
C HIS A 56 -0.05 11.82 -9.99
N TYR A 57 0.74 12.54 -9.24
CA TYR A 57 0.26 13.33 -8.10
C TYR A 57 -0.84 14.33 -8.45
N PRO A 58 -0.78 15.11 -9.56
CA PRO A 58 -1.83 16.06 -9.92
C PRO A 58 -3.18 15.40 -10.21
N VAL A 59 -3.20 14.17 -10.75
CA VAL A 59 -4.44 13.39 -10.91
C VAL A 59 -5.04 13.04 -9.55
N LEU A 60 -4.22 12.58 -8.61
CA LEU A 60 -4.67 12.28 -7.25
C LEU A 60 -5.24 13.52 -6.54
N GLU A 61 -4.63 14.70 -6.73
CA GLU A 61 -5.15 15.97 -6.21
C GLU A 61 -6.49 16.35 -6.84
N LYS A 62 -6.67 16.14 -8.13
CA LYS A 62 -7.97 16.32 -8.80
C LYS A 62 -9.03 15.39 -8.20
N ILE A 63 -8.69 14.11 -8.01
CA ILE A 63 -9.58 13.11 -7.39
C ILE A 63 -9.89 13.51 -5.94
N ARG A 64 -8.91 14.04 -5.19
CA ARG A 64 -9.13 14.57 -3.84
C ARG A 64 -10.12 15.73 -3.85
N GLY A 65 -10.05 16.61 -4.83
CA GLY A 65 -10.99 17.70 -5.04
C GLY A 65 -12.45 17.26 -5.23
N THR A 66 -12.69 16.03 -5.68
CA THR A 66 -14.05 15.45 -5.79
C THR A 66 -14.58 14.88 -4.48
N GLY A 67 -13.76 14.82 -3.42
CA GLY A 67 -14.12 14.19 -2.13
C GLY A 67 -13.99 12.66 -2.11
N ARG A 68 -13.50 12.02 -3.17
CA ARG A 68 -13.24 10.56 -3.20
C ARG A 68 -12.01 10.19 -2.37
N ILE A 69 -11.00 11.06 -2.33
CA ILE A 69 -9.83 10.96 -1.46
C ILE A 69 -9.96 11.97 -0.33
N LEU A 70 -9.84 11.50 0.91
CA LEU A 70 -9.93 12.33 2.12
C LEU A 70 -8.56 12.87 2.54
N ALA A 71 -7.51 12.06 2.36
CA ALA A 71 -6.14 12.44 2.69
C ALA A 71 -5.16 11.73 1.76
N LEU A 72 -4.05 12.40 1.47
CA LEU A 72 -2.96 11.93 0.63
C LEU A 72 -1.64 12.29 1.30
N LYS A 73 -0.74 11.32 1.44
CA LYS A 73 0.55 11.49 2.09
C LYS A 73 1.62 10.74 1.29
N ILE A 74 2.75 11.39 1.06
CA ILE A 74 3.92 10.80 0.41
C ILE A 74 5.06 10.78 1.42
N GLU A 75 5.74 9.66 1.55
CA GLU A 75 6.82 9.45 2.50
C GLU A 75 7.99 8.73 1.85
N THR A 76 9.17 8.99 2.37
CA THR A 76 10.41 8.24 2.09
C THR A 76 11.05 7.84 3.41
N PRO A 77 11.74 6.70 3.51
CA PRO A 77 12.45 6.32 4.73
C PRO A 77 13.52 7.37 5.10
N ALA A 78 13.59 7.73 6.38
CA ALA A 78 14.68 8.58 6.88
C ALA A 78 16.04 7.85 6.91
N TYR A 79 16.00 6.51 7.00
CA TYR A 79 17.18 5.65 7.03
C TYR A 79 16.99 4.49 6.06
N HIS A 80 18.09 3.96 5.51
CA HIS A 80 18.06 2.76 4.69
C HIS A 80 17.83 1.51 5.54
N THR A 81 17.25 0.48 4.93
CA THR A 81 17.05 -0.86 5.50
C THR A 81 17.76 -1.90 4.63
N THR A 82 17.57 -3.18 4.93
CA THR A 82 18.07 -4.27 4.08
C THR A 82 17.43 -4.22 2.70
N GLU A 83 18.15 -4.74 1.69
CA GLU A 83 17.62 -4.73 0.31
C GLU A 83 16.28 -5.46 0.18
N ASP A 84 16.09 -6.55 0.92
CA ASP A 84 14.84 -7.33 0.91
C ASP A 84 13.65 -6.54 1.47
N GLY A 85 13.88 -5.71 2.49
CA GLY A 85 12.85 -4.88 3.12
C GLY A 85 12.77 -3.45 2.56
N ARG A 86 13.59 -3.13 1.54
CA ARG A 86 13.69 -1.77 1.01
C ARG A 86 12.45 -1.36 0.23
N TRP A 87 11.97 -0.19 0.53
CA TRP A 87 11.10 0.62 -0.33
C TRP A 87 11.67 2.05 -0.35
N ASP A 88 11.44 2.77 -1.44
CA ASP A 88 11.98 4.13 -1.62
C ASP A 88 10.90 5.18 -1.37
N TYR A 89 9.67 4.92 -1.79
CA TYR A 89 8.53 5.80 -1.55
C TYR A 89 7.31 5.02 -1.11
N ARG A 90 6.52 5.64 -0.25
CA ARG A 90 5.20 5.19 0.16
C ARG A 90 4.21 6.32 -0.05
N VAL A 91 3.10 6.01 -0.70
CA VAL A 91 1.96 6.91 -0.82
C VAL A 91 0.81 6.32 -0.02
N THR A 92 0.35 7.02 1.00
CA THR A 92 -0.82 6.61 1.76
C THR A 92 -2.01 7.41 1.29
N ILE A 93 -3.04 6.73 0.80
CA ILE A 93 -4.29 7.34 0.36
C ILE A 93 -5.41 6.89 1.29
N ARG A 94 -6.08 7.85 1.90
CA ARG A 94 -7.31 7.61 2.66
C ARG A 94 -8.50 7.95 1.79
N TYR A 95 -9.18 6.92 1.34
CA TYR A 95 -10.39 7.03 0.53
C TYR A 95 -11.64 7.24 1.40
N LYS A 96 -12.70 7.76 0.79
CA LYS A 96 -14.01 7.93 1.42
C LYS A 96 -14.54 6.61 1.98
N ASP A 97 -14.39 5.53 1.22
CA ASP A 97 -14.76 4.16 1.61
C ASP A 97 -14.04 3.13 0.73
N SER A 98 -14.23 1.84 1.04
CA SER A 98 -13.62 0.73 0.30
C SER A 98 -14.13 0.62 -1.14
N THR A 99 -15.37 0.95 -1.42
CA THR A 99 -15.93 0.93 -2.79
C THR A 99 -15.22 1.95 -3.65
N VAL A 100 -15.01 3.17 -3.14
CA VAL A 100 -14.26 4.22 -3.84
C VAL A 100 -12.82 3.80 -4.09
N ALA A 101 -12.18 3.10 -3.14
CA ALA A 101 -10.79 2.64 -3.29
C ALA A 101 -10.63 1.54 -4.35
N THR A 102 -11.65 0.69 -4.54
CA THR A 102 -11.58 -0.49 -5.41
C THR A 102 -12.27 -0.32 -6.77
N THR A 103 -12.90 0.82 -7.01
CA THR A 103 -13.54 1.13 -8.30
C THR A 103 -12.79 2.22 -9.04
N ALA A 104 -12.69 2.07 -10.37
CA ALA A 104 -12.11 3.10 -11.22
C ALA A 104 -12.82 4.45 -11.01
N ASN A 105 -12.03 5.52 -11.01
CA ASN A 105 -12.60 6.86 -10.98
C ASN A 105 -13.12 7.23 -12.39
N PRO A 106 -14.42 7.54 -12.56
CA PRO A 106 -14.98 7.82 -13.87
C PRO A 106 -14.40 9.07 -14.52
N ASP A 107 -13.87 10.01 -13.73
CA ASP A 107 -13.36 11.29 -14.21
C ASP A 107 -11.85 11.29 -14.48
N GLU A 108 -11.15 10.20 -14.18
CA GLU A 108 -9.69 10.14 -14.23
C GLU A 108 -9.14 10.44 -15.63
N GLU A 109 -9.73 9.86 -16.66
CA GLU A 109 -9.29 10.10 -18.04
C GLU A 109 -9.53 11.55 -18.49
N ALA A 110 -10.61 12.17 -18.02
CA ALA A 110 -10.85 13.60 -18.28
C ALA A 110 -9.82 14.47 -17.58
N PHE A 111 -9.46 14.17 -16.34
CA PHE A 111 -8.42 14.86 -15.59
C PHE A 111 -7.05 14.74 -16.27
N LYS A 112 -6.68 13.55 -16.75
CA LYS A 112 -5.43 13.36 -17.49
C LYS A 112 -5.36 14.21 -18.76
N LYS A 113 -6.44 14.25 -19.54
CA LYS A 113 -6.51 15.07 -20.76
C LYS A 113 -6.46 16.59 -20.47
N GLU A 114 -7.07 17.01 -19.38
CA GLU A 114 -7.03 18.42 -18.95
C GLU A 114 -5.63 18.82 -18.50
N LEU A 115 -4.97 17.97 -17.67
CA LEU A 115 -3.67 18.27 -17.11
C LEU A 115 -2.53 18.19 -18.15
N TRP A 116 -2.65 17.27 -19.09
CA TRP A 116 -1.62 17.05 -20.12
C TRP A 116 -2.25 17.00 -21.52
N PRO A 117 -2.35 18.14 -22.21
CA PRO A 117 -2.80 18.17 -23.61
C PRO A 117 -1.91 17.30 -24.54
N ASP A 118 -0.60 17.25 -24.27
CA ASP A 118 0.32 16.33 -24.96
C ASP A 118 0.26 14.92 -24.32
N GLN A 119 -0.71 14.15 -24.73
CA GLN A 119 -0.92 12.78 -24.25
C GLN A 119 0.21 11.82 -24.64
N ALA A 120 0.95 12.10 -25.72
CA ALA A 120 2.06 11.24 -26.15
C ALA A 120 3.25 11.37 -25.18
N THR A 121 3.65 12.58 -24.83
CA THR A 121 4.68 12.82 -23.81
C THR A 121 4.25 12.27 -22.44
N PHE A 122 3.01 12.51 -22.03
CA PHE A 122 2.48 11.96 -20.79
C PHE A 122 2.61 10.43 -20.73
N ALA A 123 2.20 9.72 -21.79
CA ALA A 123 2.26 8.26 -21.85
C ALA A 123 3.70 7.74 -21.80
N GLN A 124 4.65 8.40 -22.49
CA GLN A 124 6.07 8.04 -22.44
C GLN A 124 6.68 8.22 -21.05
N GLU A 125 6.37 9.31 -20.37
CA GLU A 125 6.84 9.58 -19.01
C GLU A 125 6.23 8.60 -17.99
N GLU A 126 4.95 8.26 -18.09
CA GLU A 126 4.32 7.23 -17.25
C GLU A 126 4.94 5.85 -17.50
N GLN A 127 5.19 5.48 -18.76
CA GLN A 127 5.89 4.25 -19.08
C GLN A 127 7.30 4.25 -18.45
N ARG A 128 8.06 5.34 -18.62
CA ARG A 128 9.39 5.48 -18.01
C ARG A 128 9.34 5.31 -16.50
N ARG A 129 8.37 5.90 -15.82
CA ARG A 129 8.18 5.76 -14.37
C ARG A 129 8.01 4.30 -13.96
N PHE A 130 7.31 3.49 -14.73
CA PHE A 130 7.17 2.05 -14.46
C PHE A 130 8.42 1.25 -14.81
N GLU A 131 9.16 1.60 -15.85
CA GLU A 131 10.39 0.90 -16.27
C GLU A 131 11.49 0.96 -15.21
N ILE A 132 11.55 2.02 -14.42
CA ILE A 132 12.55 2.19 -13.36
C ILE A 132 12.11 1.61 -12.00
N LEU A 133 10.94 0.98 -11.93
CA LEU A 133 10.51 0.23 -10.75
C LEU A 133 11.10 -1.18 -10.72
N LEU A 134 11.54 -1.61 -9.53
CA LEU A 134 11.87 -3.00 -9.24
C LEU A 134 10.65 -3.75 -8.68
N ALA A 135 9.84 -3.08 -7.88
CA ALA A 135 8.63 -3.63 -7.30
C ALA A 135 7.64 -2.51 -6.94
N HIS A 136 6.38 -2.84 -6.99
CA HIS A 136 5.28 -2.00 -6.53
C HIS A 136 4.21 -2.90 -5.92
N TRP A 137 3.69 -2.52 -4.76
CA TRP A 137 2.61 -3.26 -4.12
C TRP A 137 1.69 -2.34 -3.34
N ASP A 138 0.43 -2.76 -3.25
CA ASP A 138 -0.65 -2.03 -2.60
C ASP A 138 -1.06 -2.80 -1.35
N LEU A 139 -1.03 -2.13 -0.21
CA LEU A 139 -1.35 -2.72 1.08
C LEU A 139 -2.53 -2.00 1.73
N PRO A 140 -3.74 -2.58 1.70
CA PRO A 140 -4.83 -2.06 2.49
C PRO A 140 -4.51 -2.15 3.98
N VAL A 141 -4.75 -1.07 4.71
CA VAL A 141 -4.49 -0.99 6.15
C VAL A 141 -5.75 -0.61 6.91
N MET A 142 -5.91 -1.18 8.09
CA MET A 142 -7.02 -0.88 8.99
C MET A 142 -6.50 -0.30 10.29
N GLU A 143 -7.16 0.75 10.76
CA GLU A 143 -6.87 1.32 12.07
C GLU A 143 -7.46 0.42 13.17
N ILE A 144 -6.61 0.05 14.13
CA ILE A 144 -7.04 -0.64 15.33
C ILE A 144 -7.14 0.39 16.45
N THR A 145 -8.37 0.65 16.92
CA THR A 145 -8.56 1.46 18.13
C THR A 145 -8.53 0.53 19.33
N PRO A 146 -7.52 0.62 20.22
CA PRO A 146 -7.51 -0.16 21.45
C PRO A 146 -8.76 0.16 22.26
N GLY A 147 -9.44 -0.87 22.73
CA GLY A 147 -10.60 -0.70 23.62
C GLY A 147 -10.22 0.11 24.87
N LYS A 148 -11.11 0.99 25.28
CA LYS A 148 -11.01 1.73 26.54
C LYS A 148 -11.23 0.80 27.72
#